data_ba3e31d1d766a2636e3a645634f8fd5c
#
_entry.id   ba3e31d1d766a2636e3a645634f8fd5c
#
_cell.length_a   1.000
_cell.length_b   1.000
_cell.length_c   1.000
_cell.angle_alpha   90.00
_cell.angle_beta   90.00
_cell.angle_gamma   90.00
#
_symmetry.space_group_name_H-M   'P 1'
#
loop_
_entity.id
_entity.type
_entity.pdbx_description
1 polymer ?
#
loop_
_entity_poly.entity_id
_entity_poly.type
_entity_poly.pdbx_seq_one_letter_code
_entity_poly.pdbx_strand_id
1 'polypeptide(L)' 'MENIKLQVGGMTCCGCAATLKQVLENVSGVANADVNWAENCAAVSFDPAQTNIATLKQAIENAGFDAE' A
#
# COMPACT_ATOMS: atom_id res chain seq x y z
N MET A 1 -5.04 5.12 14.91
CA MET A 1 -4.42 4.83 13.59
C MET A 1 -3.32 3.81 13.74
N GLU A 2 -3.35 2.80 12.92
CA GLU A 2 -2.32 1.78 12.86
C GLU A 2 -1.36 2.08 11.73
N ASN A 3 -0.07 1.88 11.98
CA ASN A 3 0.94 2.01 10.95
C ASN A 3 1.51 0.62 10.65
N ILE A 4 1.47 0.23 9.38
CA ILE A 4 2.04 -1.05 8.97
C ILE A 4 2.99 -0.83 7.81
N LYS A 5 3.91 -1.76 7.65
CA LYS A 5 4.86 -1.75 6.54
C LYS A 5 4.71 -3.07 5.82
N LEU A 6 4.36 -2.99 4.54
CA LEU A 6 4.15 -4.16 3.69
C LEU A 6 5.27 -4.25 2.68
N GLN A 7 5.73 -5.46 2.42
CA GLN A 7 6.66 -5.67 1.32
C GLN A 7 5.87 -5.85 0.04
N VAL A 8 6.29 -5.15 -1.01
CA VAL A 8 5.60 -5.15 -2.29
C VAL A 8 6.58 -5.54 -3.39
N GLY A 9 6.26 -6.61 -4.09
CA GLY A 9 7.02 -7.02 -5.26
C GLY A 9 6.46 -6.40 -6.52
N GLY A 10 7.27 -6.34 -7.56
CA GLY A 10 6.84 -5.84 -8.86
C GLY A 10 7.03 -4.36 -9.08
N MET A 11 7.53 -3.64 -8.10
CA MET A 11 7.85 -2.23 -8.28
C MET A 11 9.22 -2.12 -8.96
N THR A 12 9.24 -1.60 -10.17
CA THR A 12 10.46 -1.49 -10.94
C THR A 12 10.91 -0.05 -11.16
N CYS A 13 10.08 0.92 -10.83
CA CYS A 13 10.41 2.33 -11.00
C CYS A 13 9.52 3.20 -10.10
N CYS A 14 9.88 4.48 -10.02
CA CYS A 14 9.12 5.41 -9.17
C CYS A 14 7.69 5.63 -9.67
N GLY A 15 7.42 5.43 -10.95
CA GLY A 15 6.07 5.50 -11.47
C GLY A 15 5.17 4.43 -10.87
N CYS A 16 5.70 3.23 -10.69
CA CYS A 16 4.96 2.15 -10.05
C CYS A 16 4.66 2.49 -8.58
N ALA A 17 5.64 3.09 -7.89
CA ALA A 17 5.45 3.51 -6.50
C ALA A 17 4.36 4.57 -6.39
N ALA A 18 4.32 5.52 -7.30
CA ALA A 18 3.30 6.56 -7.30
C ALA A 18 1.91 5.99 -7.52
N THR A 19 1.80 5.03 -8.44
CA THR A 19 0.53 4.35 -8.71
C THR A 19 0.06 3.59 -7.47
N LEU A 20 0.96 2.85 -6.85
CA LEU A 20 0.64 2.08 -5.66
C LEU A 20 0.20 2.98 -4.51
N LYS A 21 0.91 4.09 -4.31
CA LYS A 21 0.54 5.05 -3.28
C LYS A 21 -0.88 5.56 -3.51
N GLN A 22 -1.22 5.90 -4.74
CA GLN A 22 -2.53 6.40 -5.08
C GLN A 22 -3.61 5.36 -4.83
N VAL A 23 -3.34 4.11 -5.20
CA VAL A 23 -4.27 3.00 -4.97
C VAL A 23 -4.53 2.83 -3.47
N LEU A 24 -3.47 2.85 -2.66
CA LEU A 24 -3.60 2.69 -1.23
C LEU A 24 -4.36 3.87 -0.59
N GLU A 25 -4.08 5.08 -1.03
CA GLU A 25 -4.76 6.26 -0.49
C GLU A 25 -6.25 6.30 -0.85
N ASN A 26 -6.63 5.60 -1.91
CA ASN A 26 -8.05 5.50 -2.30
C ASN A 26 -8.82 4.48 -1.47
N VAL A 27 -8.15 3.67 -0.69
CA VAL A 27 -8.83 2.70 0.17
C VAL A 27 -9.49 3.43 1.33
N SER A 28 -10.77 3.14 1.58
CA SER A 28 -11.48 3.74 2.70
C SER A 28 -10.82 3.35 4.02
N GLY A 29 -10.60 4.33 4.89
CA GLY A 29 -9.96 4.08 6.17
C GLY A 29 -8.46 4.32 6.16
N VAL A 30 -7.85 4.50 5.00
CA VAL A 30 -6.43 4.83 4.91
C VAL A 30 -6.25 6.33 5.03
N ALA A 31 -5.47 6.75 6.02
CA ALA A 31 -5.16 8.16 6.23
C ALA A 31 -3.98 8.60 5.39
N ASN A 32 -2.99 7.72 5.22
CA ASN A 32 -1.78 8.06 4.50
C ASN A 32 -1.10 6.79 4.01
N ALA A 33 -0.41 6.89 2.90
CA ALA A 33 0.37 5.79 2.36
C ALA A 33 1.71 6.33 1.87
N ASP A 34 2.78 5.66 2.22
CA ASP A 34 4.12 6.03 1.83
C ASP A 34 4.79 4.82 1.21
N VAL A 35 5.16 4.93 -0.06
CA VAL A 35 5.73 3.83 -0.81
C VAL A 35 7.17 4.10 -1.13
N ASN A 36 8.04 3.15 -0.78
CA ASN A 36 9.46 3.24 -1.09
C ASN A 36 9.82 2.14 -2.08
N TRP A 37 9.96 2.50 -3.35
CA TRP A 37 10.25 1.54 -4.40
C TRP A 37 11.69 1.01 -4.31
N ALA A 38 12.60 1.79 -3.74
CA ALA A 38 13.99 1.36 -3.60
C ALA A 38 14.13 0.23 -2.58
N GLU A 39 13.25 0.21 -1.57
CA GLU A 39 13.22 -0.84 -0.56
C GLU A 39 12.12 -1.86 -0.80
N ASN A 40 11.33 -1.66 -1.84
CA ASN A 40 10.20 -2.53 -2.18
C ASN A 40 9.22 -2.68 -1.02
N CYS A 41 8.93 -1.56 -0.35
CA CYS A 41 8.00 -1.59 0.77
C CYS A 41 7.03 -0.42 0.71
N ALA A 42 5.91 -0.59 1.39
CA ALA A 42 4.88 0.43 1.51
C ALA A 42 4.48 0.54 2.96
N ALA A 43 4.55 1.76 3.50
CA ALA A 43 4.10 2.06 4.85
C ALA A 43 2.73 2.70 4.74
N VAL A 44 1.77 2.16 5.47
CA VAL A 44 0.38 2.63 5.39
C VAL A 44 -0.11 2.95 6.79
N SER A 45 -0.71 4.13 6.93
CA SER A 45 -1.41 4.53 8.15
C SER A 45 -2.91 4.41 7.88
N PHE A 46 -3.59 3.61 8.66
CA PHE A 46 -5.00 3.34 8.44
C PHE A 46 -5.75 3.21 9.75
N ASP A 47 -7.07 3.34 9.67
CA ASP A 47 -7.95 3.17 10.82
C ASP A 47 -8.41 1.70 10.86
N PRO A 48 -7.98 0.93 11.87
CA PRO A 48 -8.33 -0.49 11.94
C PRO A 48 -9.83 -0.74 12.12
N ALA A 49 -10.57 0.29 12.49
CA ALA A 49 -12.04 0.19 12.59
C ALA A 49 -12.71 0.27 11.22
N GLN A 50 -12.03 0.82 10.21
CA GLN A 50 -12.60 1.01 8.88
C GLN A 50 -12.01 0.07 7.84
N THR A 51 -10.78 -0.35 8.01
CA THR A 51 -10.11 -1.23 7.07
C THR A 51 -9.16 -2.16 7.81
N ASN A 52 -8.56 -3.07 7.10
CA ASN A 52 -7.61 -4.02 7.69
C ASN A 52 -6.50 -4.35 6.70
N ILE A 53 -5.53 -5.12 7.16
CA ILE A 53 -4.36 -5.50 6.35
C ILE A 53 -4.79 -6.29 5.12
N ALA A 54 -5.78 -7.17 5.25
CA ALA A 54 -6.26 -7.97 4.13
C ALA A 54 -6.81 -7.08 3.02
N THR A 55 -7.55 -6.03 3.37
CA THR A 55 -8.07 -5.07 2.39
C THR A 55 -6.93 -4.34 1.70
N LEU A 56 -5.90 -3.96 2.43
CA LEU A 56 -4.75 -3.27 1.86
C LEU A 56 -3.99 -4.18 0.89
N LYS A 57 -3.78 -5.43 1.27
CA LYS A 57 -3.15 -6.39 0.37
C LYS A 57 -3.96 -6.63 -0.89
N GLN A 58 -5.28 -6.69 -0.74
CA GLN A 58 -6.17 -6.84 -1.88
C GLN A 58 -6.05 -5.66 -2.83
N ALA A 59 -5.97 -4.45 -2.31
CA ALA A 59 -5.81 -3.27 -3.13
C ALA A 59 -4.48 -3.30 -3.89
N ILE A 60 -3.41 -3.75 -3.24
CA ILE A 60 -2.10 -3.88 -3.88
C ILE A 60 -2.17 -4.90 -5.01
N GLU A 61 -2.78 -6.05 -4.78
CA GLU A 61 -2.91 -7.09 -5.79
C GLU A 61 -3.77 -6.62 -6.97
N ASN A 62 -4.82 -5.87 -6.70
CA ASN A 62 -5.69 -5.32 -7.74
C ASN A 62 -4.95 -4.32 -8.63
N ALA A 63 -3.93 -3.67 -8.08
CA ALA A 63 -3.11 -2.75 -8.85
C ALA A 63 -2.05 -3.47 -9.71
N GLY A 64 -1.91 -4.79 -9.54
CA GLY A 64 -0.95 -5.58 -10.31
C GLY A 64 0.37 -5.79 -9.63
N PHE A 65 0.45 -5.54 -8.33
CA PHE A 65 1.67 -5.76 -7.54
C PHE A 65 1.49 -6.98 -6.64
N ASP A 66 2.61 -7.48 -6.13
CA ASP A 66 2.60 -8.58 -5.17
C ASP A 66 2.76 -8.00 -3.77
N ALA A 67 1.83 -8.34 -2.88
CA ALA A 67 1.89 -7.94 -1.48
C ALA A 67 2.32 -9.11 -0.61
N GLU A 68 3.22 -8.86 0.31
CA GLU A 68 3.66 -9.86 1.28
C GLU A 68 3.41 -9.41 2.71
#